data_1392b18042ac7d0a2289dbeb48e140e8
#
_entry.id   1392b18042ac7d0a2289dbeb48e140e8
#
_cell.length_a   1.000
_cell.length_b   1.000
_cell.length_c   1.000
_cell.angle_alpha   90.00
_cell.angle_beta   90.00
_cell.angle_gamma   90.00
#
_symmetry.space_group_name_H-M   'P 1'
#
loop_
_entity.id
_entity.type
_entity.pdbx_description
1 polymer ?
#
loop_
_entity_poly.entity_id
_entity_poly.type
_entity_poly.pdbx_seq_one_letter_code
_entity_poly.pdbx_strand_id
1 'polypeptide(L)'
;GNIHASIHTTDYNHMIGTQKSGQVTVPTATDSFHVYSLEWDSTYIRYLINDDPYFFIYNDSNGDENKWPFNNPHYIILNLAIGGDWGGAQGIDNSAFPMEMEVDFIQVFKKSENSNNVNVTLQVDMKHETTSGTGVWLSGGNISSGQPGGLQMQPVDDTTIWEIILTL
;
A
#
# COMPACT_ATOMS: atom_id res chain seq x y z
N GLY A 1 -0.23 -2.00 -17.85
CA GLY A 1 0.72 -0.87 -17.96
C GLY A 1 1.92 -1.02 -17.04
N ASN A 2 2.90 -0.14 -17.18
CA ASN A 2 4.05 -0.08 -16.28
C ASN A 2 3.80 0.97 -15.21
N ILE A 3 3.99 0.57 -13.96
CA ILE A 3 3.93 1.45 -12.79
C ILE A 3 5.38 1.79 -12.42
N HIS A 4 5.67 3.07 -12.35
CA HIS A 4 7.00 3.59 -12.05
C HIS A 4 7.03 4.19 -10.64
N ALA A 5 8.13 3.97 -9.94
CA ALA A 5 8.44 4.60 -8.68
C ALA A 5 9.79 5.30 -8.78
N SER A 6 9.89 6.48 -8.17
CA SER A 6 11.15 7.21 -8.12
C SER A 6 11.21 8.09 -6.88
N ILE A 7 12.42 8.32 -6.39
CA ILE A 7 12.68 9.46 -5.52
C ILE A 7 13.44 10.53 -6.30
N HIS A 8 13.08 11.77 -6.01
CA HIS A 8 13.77 12.95 -6.52
C HIS A 8 14.22 13.83 -5.36
N THR A 9 15.50 14.06 -5.27
CA THR A 9 16.13 14.90 -4.26
C THR A 9 17.17 15.79 -4.95
N THR A 10 17.91 16.59 -4.21
CA THR A 10 19.00 17.38 -4.80
C THR A 10 20.03 16.48 -5.49
N ASP A 11 20.45 15.40 -4.83
CA ASP A 11 21.50 14.50 -5.32
C ASP A 11 20.96 13.37 -6.20
N TYR A 12 19.69 13.00 -6.02
CA TYR A 12 19.03 11.93 -6.79
C TYR A 12 17.92 12.51 -7.66
N ASN A 13 18.22 12.88 -8.89
CA ASN A 13 17.19 13.38 -9.80
C ASN A 13 17.52 13.07 -11.27
N HIS A 14 16.48 13.11 -12.11
CA HIS A 14 16.58 12.75 -13.52
C HIS A 14 17.38 13.76 -14.34
N MET A 15 17.44 15.03 -13.94
CA MET A 15 18.15 16.08 -14.68
C MET A 15 19.66 15.82 -14.72
N ILE A 16 20.18 15.13 -13.71
CA ILE A 16 21.60 14.75 -13.64
C ILE A 16 21.80 13.21 -13.73
N GLY A 17 20.73 12.46 -14.05
CA GLY A 17 20.79 11.03 -14.28
C GLY A 17 21.08 10.18 -13.02
N THR A 18 20.79 10.68 -11.84
CA THR A 18 21.09 10.01 -10.57
C THR A 18 19.85 9.54 -9.81
N GLN A 19 18.65 9.71 -10.39
CA GLN A 19 17.41 9.28 -9.72
C GLN A 19 17.46 7.79 -9.35
N LYS A 20 16.93 7.47 -8.18
CA LYS A 20 16.67 6.08 -7.80
C LYS A 20 15.25 5.74 -8.21
N SER A 21 15.09 4.76 -9.09
CA SER A 21 13.80 4.38 -9.65
C SER A 21 13.65 2.88 -9.84
N GLY A 22 12.41 2.42 -9.79
CA GLY A 22 12.01 1.06 -10.09
C GLY A 22 10.68 1.03 -10.84
N GLN A 23 10.34 -0.13 -11.39
CA GLN A 23 9.08 -0.32 -12.09
C GLN A 23 8.56 -1.73 -11.93
N VAL A 24 7.24 -1.86 -12.09
CA VAL A 24 6.55 -3.15 -12.17
C VAL A 24 5.50 -3.11 -13.27
N THR A 25 5.29 -4.21 -13.96
CA THR A 25 4.23 -4.34 -14.96
C THR A 25 2.96 -4.85 -14.31
N VAL A 26 1.89 -4.06 -14.38
CA VAL A 26 0.54 -4.42 -13.97
C VAL A 26 -0.34 -4.42 -15.20
N PRO A 27 -0.74 -5.59 -15.74
CA PRO A 27 -1.49 -5.66 -17.00
C PRO A 27 -2.76 -4.83 -17.00
N THR A 28 -3.45 -4.76 -15.87
CA THR A 28 -4.74 -4.09 -15.66
C THR A 28 -4.62 -2.68 -15.09
N ALA A 29 -3.44 -2.05 -15.14
CA ALA A 29 -3.18 -0.76 -14.51
C ALA A 29 -4.10 0.39 -15.00
N THR A 30 -4.67 0.26 -16.21
CA THR A 30 -5.59 1.24 -16.81
C THR A 30 -7.05 0.79 -16.80
N ASP A 31 -7.33 -0.45 -16.40
CA ASP A 31 -8.64 -1.07 -16.57
C ASP A 31 -9.31 -1.41 -15.23
N SER A 32 -8.57 -1.28 -14.14
CA SER A 32 -9.05 -1.63 -12.80
C SER A 32 -8.44 -0.73 -11.74
N PHE A 33 -9.14 -0.58 -10.62
CA PHE A 33 -8.58 0.05 -9.44
C PHE A 33 -7.49 -0.82 -8.82
N HIS A 34 -6.41 -0.18 -8.42
CA HIS A 34 -5.29 -0.78 -7.71
C HIS A 34 -4.91 0.06 -6.51
N VAL A 35 -4.47 -0.57 -5.44
CA VAL A 35 -3.94 0.12 -4.27
C VAL A 35 -2.46 0.42 -4.50
N TYR A 36 -2.16 1.71 -4.64
CA TYR A 36 -0.79 2.22 -4.73
C TYR A 36 -0.35 2.66 -3.35
N SER A 37 0.63 1.99 -2.77
CA SER A 37 1.06 2.27 -1.41
C SER A 37 2.52 2.73 -1.36
N LEU A 38 2.77 3.63 -0.41
CA LEU A 38 4.09 4.10 -0.06
C LEU A 38 4.26 3.94 1.45
N GLU A 39 5.27 3.20 1.85
CA GLU A 39 5.70 3.15 3.23
C GLU A 39 7.05 3.82 3.36
N TRP A 40 7.20 4.71 4.33
CA TRP A 40 8.49 5.34 4.58
C TRP A 40 8.70 5.65 6.06
N ASP A 41 9.96 5.63 6.45
CA ASP A 41 10.44 6.14 7.72
C ASP A 41 11.84 6.73 7.56
N SER A 42 12.54 6.99 8.65
CA SER A 42 13.91 7.52 8.61
C SER A 42 14.94 6.58 7.98
N THR A 43 14.61 5.32 7.75
CA THR A 43 15.55 4.28 7.31
C THR A 43 15.31 3.79 5.89
N TYR A 44 14.08 3.84 5.41
CA TYR A 44 13.71 3.34 4.08
C TYR A 44 12.45 3.99 3.49
N ILE A 45 12.32 3.82 2.18
CA ILE A 45 11.08 4.01 1.43
C ILE A 45 10.79 2.72 0.68
N ARG A 46 9.54 2.25 0.73
CA ARG A 46 9.06 1.07 0.03
C ARG A 46 7.80 1.40 -0.77
N TYR A 47 7.78 1.00 -2.04
CA TYR A 47 6.63 1.15 -2.94
C TYR A 47 5.96 -0.18 -3.15
N LEU A 48 4.64 -0.21 -3.04
CA LEU A 48 3.84 -1.42 -3.18
C LEU A 48 2.69 -1.17 -4.18
N ILE A 49 2.23 -2.25 -4.80
CA ILE A 49 1.00 -2.31 -5.57
C ILE A 49 0.19 -3.51 -5.08
N ASN A 50 -1.06 -3.28 -4.62
CA ASN A 50 -1.90 -4.33 -4.03
C ASN A 50 -1.18 -5.12 -2.93
N ASP A 51 -0.46 -4.41 -2.05
CA ASP A 51 0.37 -4.94 -0.97
C ASP A 51 1.65 -5.69 -1.40
N ASP A 52 1.88 -5.88 -2.71
CA ASP A 52 3.12 -6.47 -3.21
C ASP A 52 4.21 -5.41 -3.38
N PRO A 53 5.34 -5.50 -2.67
CA PRO A 53 6.42 -4.55 -2.80
C PRO A 53 7.19 -4.78 -4.12
N TYR A 54 7.48 -3.69 -4.84
CA TYR A 54 8.21 -3.78 -6.09
C TYR A 54 9.45 -2.88 -6.17
N PHE A 55 9.56 -1.89 -5.27
CA PHE A 55 10.74 -1.03 -5.24
C PHE A 55 11.07 -0.62 -3.81
N PHE A 56 12.35 -0.59 -3.50
CA PHE A 56 12.86 -0.38 -2.15
C PHE A 56 14.10 0.50 -2.17
N ILE A 57 14.15 1.51 -1.30
CA ILE A 57 15.28 2.42 -1.17
C ILE A 57 15.64 2.54 0.31
N TYR A 58 16.89 2.23 0.64
CA TYR A 58 17.42 2.48 1.97
C TYR A 58 18.02 3.89 2.06
N ASN A 59 17.91 4.48 3.25
CA ASN A 59 18.57 5.72 3.56
C ASN A 59 20.10 5.49 3.65
N ASP A 60 20.81 5.99 2.66
CA ASP A 60 22.27 5.96 2.56
C ASP A 60 22.90 7.34 2.73
N SER A 61 22.12 8.29 3.27
CA SER A 61 22.52 9.71 3.32
C SER A 61 23.58 10.02 4.34
N ASN A 62 23.74 9.20 5.39
CA ASN A 62 24.55 9.52 6.57
C ASN A 62 24.23 10.90 7.18
N GLY A 63 22.94 11.32 7.11
CA GLY A 63 22.47 12.60 7.60
C GLY A 63 22.49 13.75 6.58
N ASP A 64 22.84 13.49 5.32
CA ASP A 64 22.80 14.47 4.24
C ASP A 64 21.37 14.64 3.70
N GLU A 65 20.76 15.80 3.94
CA GLU A 65 19.41 16.13 3.49
C GLU A 65 19.30 16.28 1.96
N ASN A 66 20.38 16.52 1.25
CA ASN A 66 20.35 16.53 -0.22
C ASN A 66 20.07 15.15 -0.79
N LYS A 67 20.38 14.10 -0.04
CA LYS A 67 20.11 12.71 -0.38
C LYS A 67 18.82 12.20 0.22
N TRP A 68 18.51 12.59 1.48
CA TRP A 68 17.35 12.08 2.23
C TRP A 68 16.58 13.18 2.96
N PRO A 69 15.76 13.97 2.25
CA PRO A 69 14.90 14.97 2.86
C PRO A 69 13.63 14.39 3.51
N PHE A 70 13.41 13.07 3.45
CA PHE A 70 12.17 12.39 3.79
C PHE A 70 11.92 12.26 5.30
N ASN A 71 12.81 12.80 6.13
CA ASN A 71 12.57 12.99 7.57
C ASN A 71 11.68 14.23 7.85
N ASN A 72 11.51 15.10 6.88
CA ASN A 72 10.69 16.30 6.97
C ASN A 72 9.22 16.01 6.64
N PRO A 73 8.29 16.88 7.06
CA PRO A 73 6.88 16.77 6.66
C PRO A 73 6.71 16.90 5.15
N HIS A 74 5.88 16.04 4.58
CA HIS A 74 5.52 16.04 3.17
C HIS A 74 4.00 16.09 3.01
N TYR A 75 3.55 16.46 1.81
CA TYR A 75 2.14 16.46 1.44
C TYR A 75 1.91 15.60 0.19
N ILE A 76 0.70 15.12 0.03
CA ILE A 76 0.30 14.29 -1.10
C ILE A 76 -0.13 15.20 -2.25
N ILE A 77 0.35 14.90 -3.46
CA ILE A 77 -0.14 15.50 -4.71
C ILE A 77 -0.64 14.36 -5.59
N LEU A 78 -1.88 14.48 -6.06
CA LEU A 78 -2.44 13.65 -7.12
C LEU A 78 -2.51 14.51 -8.39
N ASN A 79 -1.93 14.03 -9.47
CA ASN A 79 -1.85 14.79 -10.70
C ASN A 79 -2.04 13.90 -11.93
N LEU A 80 -2.80 14.39 -12.90
CA LEU A 80 -2.90 13.82 -14.24
C LEU A 80 -2.12 14.71 -15.20
N ALA A 81 -0.89 14.34 -15.50
CA ALA A 81 -0.02 15.07 -16.40
C ALA A 81 -0.11 14.51 -17.82
N ILE A 82 -0.08 15.39 -18.82
CA ILE A 82 -0.16 15.05 -20.23
C ILE A 82 1.02 15.67 -20.96
N GLY A 83 1.68 14.88 -21.80
CA GLY A 83 2.83 15.34 -22.56
C GLY A 83 4.12 15.43 -21.75
N GLY A 84 4.91 16.46 -21.99
CA GLY A 84 6.26 16.59 -21.44
C GLY A 84 7.30 15.70 -22.13
N ASP A 85 8.54 15.83 -21.68
CA ASP A 85 9.68 15.13 -22.34
C ASP A 85 9.57 13.61 -22.23
N TRP A 86 9.02 13.10 -21.12
CA TRP A 86 8.86 11.67 -20.90
C TRP A 86 7.50 11.15 -21.36
N GLY A 87 6.39 11.70 -20.86
CA GLY A 87 5.04 11.25 -21.20
C GLY A 87 4.65 11.57 -22.64
N GLY A 88 5.23 12.61 -23.24
CA GLY A 88 5.00 13.01 -24.63
C GLY A 88 6.01 12.48 -25.64
N ALA A 89 6.98 11.65 -25.23
CA ALA A 89 8.06 11.18 -26.10
C ALA A 89 7.59 10.45 -27.37
N GLN A 90 6.41 9.82 -27.34
CA GLN A 90 5.77 9.14 -28.48
C GLN A 90 4.67 10.00 -29.14
N GLY A 91 4.55 11.27 -28.77
CA GLY A 91 3.47 12.15 -29.16
C GLY A 91 2.26 12.07 -28.22
N ILE A 92 1.25 12.88 -28.52
CA ILE A 92 0.00 12.92 -27.76
C ILE A 92 -1.12 12.50 -28.71
N ASP A 93 -1.87 11.47 -28.32
CA ASP A 93 -3.09 11.07 -29.04
C ASP A 93 -4.26 11.96 -28.61
N ASN A 94 -4.57 12.94 -29.47
CA ASN A 94 -5.68 13.85 -29.22
C ASN A 94 -7.06 13.16 -29.23
N SER A 95 -7.17 11.98 -29.83
CA SER A 95 -8.43 11.23 -29.87
C SER A 95 -8.75 10.53 -28.55
N ALA A 96 -7.77 10.41 -27.66
CA ALA A 96 -7.96 9.83 -26.32
C ALA A 96 -8.66 10.76 -25.33
N PHE A 97 -8.90 12.03 -25.69
CA PHE A 97 -9.53 13.00 -24.79
C PHE A 97 -11.05 13.06 -24.93
N PRO A 98 -11.79 13.32 -23.84
CA PRO A 98 -11.29 13.61 -22.48
C PRO A 98 -10.73 12.38 -21.78
N MET A 99 -9.68 12.57 -20.94
CA MET A 99 -9.12 11.55 -20.07
C MET A 99 -9.41 11.88 -18.61
N GLU A 100 -9.65 10.87 -17.82
CA GLU A 100 -9.97 11.00 -16.40
C GLU A 100 -9.03 10.11 -15.56
N MET A 101 -8.73 10.56 -14.36
CA MET A 101 -8.09 9.76 -13.31
C MET A 101 -9.08 9.66 -12.16
N GLU A 102 -9.52 8.46 -11.87
CA GLU A 102 -10.46 8.20 -10.79
C GLU A 102 -9.69 7.77 -9.53
N VAL A 103 -10.07 8.32 -8.38
CA VAL A 103 -9.51 7.99 -7.08
C VAL A 103 -10.63 7.60 -6.15
N ASP A 104 -10.65 6.34 -5.72
CA ASP A 104 -11.68 5.81 -4.82
C ASP A 104 -11.44 6.31 -3.39
N PHE A 105 -10.22 6.15 -2.88
CA PHE A 105 -9.87 6.64 -1.53
C PHE A 105 -8.40 7.05 -1.42
N ILE A 106 -8.12 7.84 -0.39
CA ILE A 106 -6.77 8.15 0.09
C ILE A 106 -6.75 7.89 1.59
N GLN A 107 -5.79 7.11 2.04
CA GLN A 107 -5.60 6.80 3.46
C GLN A 107 -4.16 7.06 3.87
N VAL A 108 -3.97 7.63 5.05
CA VAL A 108 -2.65 7.86 5.65
C VAL A 108 -2.61 7.18 7.00
N PHE A 109 -1.63 6.33 7.18
CA PHE A 109 -1.40 5.61 8.43
C PHE A 109 -0.11 6.07 9.08
N LYS A 110 -0.10 6.11 10.39
CA LYS A 110 1.12 6.33 11.17
C LYS A 110 1.47 5.04 11.90
N LYS A 111 2.73 4.62 11.81
CA LYS A 111 3.23 3.50 12.63
C LYS A 111 3.09 3.86 14.10
N SER A 112 2.48 2.98 14.88
CA SER A 112 2.38 3.16 16.34
C SER A 112 3.77 3.04 16.97
N GLU A 113 4.14 4.00 17.79
CA GLU A 113 5.44 4.01 18.47
C GLU A 113 5.53 2.99 19.62
N ASN A 114 4.36 2.43 20.02
CA ASN A 114 4.24 1.54 21.20
C ASN A 114 4.00 0.07 20.85
N SER A 115 4.15 -0.35 19.60
CA SER A 115 3.78 -1.73 19.28
C SER A 115 4.97 -2.64 19.06
N ASN A 116 5.42 -3.25 20.15
CA ASN A 116 5.90 -4.62 20.02
C ASN A 116 4.73 -5.60 19.80
N ASN A 117 3.48 -5.17 20.06
CA ASN A 117 2.27 -5.95 19.85
C ASN A 117 1.09 -5.02 19.48
N VAL A 118 0.48 -5.22 18.32
CA VAL A 118 -0.78 -4.60 17.94
C VAL A 118 -1.89 -5.61 18.18
N ASN A 119 -2.89 -5.22 18.98
CA ASN A 119 -4.10 -6.02 19.12
C ASN A 119 -5.08 -5.64 18.01
N VAL A 120 -5.37 -6.58 17.15
CA VAL A 120 -6.38 -6.45 16.10
C VAL A 120 -7.60 -7.27 16.48
N THR A 121 -8.73 -6.61 16.69
CA THR A 121 -10.01 -7.29 16.92
C THR A 121 -10.70 -7.48 15.59
N LEU A 122 -10.96 -8.73 15.24
CA LEU A 122 -11.75 -9.10 14.08
C LEU A 122 -13.12 -9.60 14.54
N GLN A 123 -14.18 -9.08 13.93
CA GLN A 123 -15.54 -9.47 14.23
C GLN A 123 -16.27 -9.90 12.98
N VAL A 124 -17.14 -10.91 13.11
CA VAL A 124 -18.06 -11.34 12.07
C VAL A 124 -19.47 -11.45 12.65
N ASP A 125 -20.45 -10.91 11.94
CA ASP A 125 -21.86 -11.06 12.28
C ASP A 125 -22.44 -12.26 11.55
N MET A 126 -22.82 -13.28 12.32
CA MET A 126 -23.40 -14.55 11.83
C MET A 126 -24.93 -14.55 11.82
N LYS A 127 -25.56 -13.37 11.86
CA LYS A 127 -27.02 -13.22 11.95
C LYS A 127 -27.82 -14.03 10.94
N HIS A 128 -27.26 -14.22 9.77
CA HIS A 128 -27.91 -14.93 8.64
C HIS A 128 -27.34 -16.31 8.36
N GLU A 129 -26.41 -16.77 9.18
CA GLU A 129 -25.72 -18.03 8.99
C GLU A 129 -25.97 -18.98 10.17
N THR A 130 -25.97 -20.27 9.89
CA THR A 130 -26.04 -21.29 10.93
C THR A 130 -24.63 -21.70 11.31
N THR A 131 -24.23 -21.38 12.54
CA THR A 131 -22.94 -21.85 13.06
C THR A 131 -22.98 -23.37 13.29
N SER A 132 -21.94 -24.07 12.82
CA SER A 132 -21.78 -25.49 13.15
C SER A 132 -21.48 -25.64 14.65
N GLY A 133 -21.73 -26.82 15.22
CA GLY A 133 -21.39 -27.12 16.61
C GLY A 133 -19.90 -26.96 16.95
N THR A 134 -19.04 -26.77 15.96
CA THR A 134 -17.60 -26.52 16.12
C THR A 134 -17.25 -25.05 16.23
N GLY A 135 -18.24 -24.13 16.03
CA GLY A 135 -18.03 -22.68 16.14
C GLY A 135 -17.61 -21.99 14.86
N VAL A 136 -17.15 -20.76 14.97
CA VAL A 136 -16.64 -19.91 13.88
C VAL A 136 -15.11 -19.86 13.94
N TRP A 137 -14.48 -19.94 12.79
CA TRP A 137 -13.03 -20.03 12.67
C TRP A 137 -12.51 -19.01 11.68
N LEU A 138 -11.44 -18.32 12.08
CA LEU A 138 -10.67 -17.44 11.19
C LEU A 138 -9.54 -18.24 10.55
N SER A 139 -9.49 -18.24 9.22
CA SER A 139 -8.40 -18.90 8.49
C SER A 139 -7.97 -18.06 7.30
N GLY A 140 -6.74 -18.23 6.86
CA GLY A 140 -6.16 -17.59 5.68
C GLY A 140 -4.87 -16.83 5.93
N GLY A 141 -4.08 -16.68 4.88
CA GLY A 141 -2.83 -15.93 4.87
C GLY A 141 -1.85 -16.35 5.98
N ASN A 142 -1.15 -15.36 6.51
CA ASN A 142 -0.17 -15.56 7.59
C ASN A 142 -0.81 -15.68 8.99
N ILE A 143 -2.13 -15.46 9.11
CA ILE A 143 -2.84 -15.43 10.40
C ILE A 143 -2.97 -16.83 11.01
N SER A 144 -3.20 -17.83 10.17
CA SER A 144 -3.42 -19.21 10.62
C SER A 144 -2.36 -20.19 10.10
N SER A 145 -1.24 -19.70 9.61
CA SER A 145 -0.16 -20.52 9.02
C SER A 145 -0.65 -21.48 7.92
N GLY A 146 -1.77 -21.13 7.25
CA GLY A 146 -2.39 -21.96 6.20
C GLY A 146 -2.99 -23.28 6.69
N GLN A 147 -3.13 -23.49 8.01
CA GLN A 147 -3.68 -24.73 8.55
C GLN A 147 -5.21 -24.78 8.40
N PRO A 148 -5.80 -25.91 7.99
CA PRO A 148 -7.23 -26.13 8.08
C PRO A 148 -7.70 -26.02 9.54
N GLY A 149 -8.78 -25.26 9.78
CA GLY A 149 -9.32 -25.05 11.12
C GLY A 149 -8.89 -23.76 11.80
N GLY A 150 -7.85 -23.09 11.28
CA GLY A 150 -7.52 -21.71 11.69
C GLY A 150 -7.50 -21.43 13.19
N LEU A 151 -7.84 -20.18 13.52
CA LEU A 151 -8.01 -19.70 14.90
C LEU A 151 -9.49 -19.63 15.25
N GLN A 152 -9.89 -20.24 16.36
CA GLN A 152 -11.28 -20.23 16.79
C GLN A 152 -11.66 -18.84 17.33
N MET A 153 -12.76 -18.30 16.79
CA MET A 153 -13.37 -17.06 17.29
C MET A 153 -14.24 -17.38 18.52
N GLN A 154 -14.46 -16.38 19.35
CA GLN A 154 -15.31 -16.49 20.52
C GLN A 154 -16.63 -15.74 20.29
N PRO A 155 -17.77 -16.24 20.78
CA PRO A 155 -19.03 -15.51 20.70
C PRO A 155 -18.96 -14.28 21.62
N VAL A 156 -19.51 -13.18 21.16
CA VAL A 156 -19.79 -12.00 22.00
C VAL A 156 -21.16 -12.20 22.65
N ASP A 157 -21.20 -12.16 23.96
CA ASP A 157 -22.39 -12.46 24.77
C ASP A 157 -23.66 -11.76 24.26
N ASP A 158 -24.76 -12.53 24.20
CA ASP A 158 -26.10 -12.09 23.77
C ASP A 158 -26.17 -11.47 22.33
N THR A 159 -25.20 -11.77 21.48
CA THR A 159 -25.17 -11.28 20.10
C THR A 159 -24.99 -12.40 19.08
N THR A 160 -25.15 -12.06 17.80
CA THR A 160 -24.77 -12.94 16.67
C THR A 160 -23.33 -12.74 16.24
N ILE A 161 -22.56 -11.93 16.96
CA ILE A 161 -21.20 -11.54 16.66
C ILE A 161 -20.22 -12.53 17.26
N TRP A 162 -19.25 -12.91 16.48
CA TRP A 162 -18.08 -13.69 16.92
C TRP A 162 -16.85 -12.83 16.75
N GLU A 163 -15.94 -12.89 17.70
CA GLU A 163 -14.71 -12.09 17.66
C GLU A 163 -13.47 -12.90 17.97
N ILE A 164 -12.35 -12.39 17.52
CA ILE A 164 -11.02 -12.82 17.92
C ILE A 164 -10.10 -11.61 18.02
N ILE A 165 -9.27 -11.58 19.04
CA ILE A 165 -8.23 -10.57 19.20
C ILE A 165 -6.90 -11.23 18.81
N LEU A 166 -6.26 -10.68 17.80
CA LEU A 166 -4.93 -11.08 17.35
C LEU A 166 -3.91 -10.08 17.88
N THR A 167 -2.86 -10.59 18.47
CA THR A 167 -1.67 -9.80 18.84
C THR A 167 -0.63 -10.01 17.75
N LEU A 168 -0.34 -8.97 16.98
CA LEU A 168 0.58 -8.97 15.83
C LEU A 168 1.87 -8.23 16.16
#